data_decdaca4606722c6c27a26971feff0b2
#
_entry.id   decdaca4606722c6c27a26971feff0b2
#
_cell.length_a   1.000
_cell.length_b   1.000
_cell.length_c   1.000
_cell.angle_alpha   90.00
_cell.angle_beta   90.00
_cell.angle_gamma   90.00
#
_symmetry.space_group_name_H-M   'P 1'
#
loop_
_entity.id
_entity.type
_entity.pdbx_description
1 polymer ?
#
loop_
_entity_poly.entity_id
_entity_poly.type
_entity_poly.pdbx_seq_one_letter_code
_entity_poly.pdbx_strand_id
1 'polypeptide(L)'
;MFEALVLGLVEGLTEFIPVSSTAHILLLGHFMGFESTGRTFEVLIQLGAVLAILTVYFERFVRVAKMLPSSPGARRFVMGVVLAFLPAAVIGALAHGFIKSVLFETPVLICCTLIFGGIVLLFIDKLVPEPRYNNAMGLPWPVALKIGFWQCLAMIPGMSRSGSTIVGAMLMGVDKRAAAEFSFFLALPTMLGAFTYDLYKNRAALSFDDGLLIVIGFVAAFCAAVMVVRSLLDFVSRHGYKPFGWWRIAVGIAGLIGLALVG
;
A
#
# COMPACT_ATOMS: atom_id res chain seq x y z
N MET A 1 -10.43 16.96 -15.02
CA MET A 1 -11.28 16.79 -13.81
C MET A 1 -11.82 15.38 -13.65
N PHE A 2 -12.34 14.77 -14.72
CA PHE A 2 -12.81 13.38 -14.69
C PHE A 2 -11.68 12.41 -14.35
N GLU A 3 -10.52 12.57 -14.98
CA GLU A 3 -9.32 11.76 -14.72
C GLU A 3 -8.89 11.83 -13.26
N ALA A 4 -8.86 13.04 -12.69
CA ALA A 4 -8.48 13.24 -11.28
C ALA A 4 -9.46 12.53 -10.30
N LEU A 5 -10.75 12.59 -10.59
CA LEU A 5 -11.77 11.87 -9.82
C LEU A 5 -11.57 10.36 -9.92
N VAL A 6 -11.39 9.83 -11.14
CA VAL A 6 -11.20 8.39 -11.37
C VAL A 6 -9.93 7.90 -10.67
N LEU A 7 -8.78 8.58 -10.88
CA LEU A 7 -7.51 8.20 -10.27
C LEU A 7 -7.57 8.28 -8.74
N GLY A 8 -8.22 9.33 -8.18
CA GLY A 8 -8.44 9.43 -6.75
C GLY A 8 -9.30 8.29 -6.19
N LEU A 9 -10.41 7.95 -6.85
CA LEU A 9 -11.23 6.80 -6.45
C LEU A 9 -10.44 5.49 -6.49
N VAL A 10 -9.68 5.27 -7.55
CA VAL A 10 -8.86 4.07 -7.72
C VAL A 10 -7.79 4.00 -6.64
N GLU A 11 -7.11 5.10 -6.33
CA GLU A 11 -6.14 5.17 -5.22
C GLU A 11 -6.79 4.73 -3.90
N GLY A 12 -7.88 5.39 -3.52
CA GLY A 12 -8.55 5.09 -2.25
C GLY A 12 -9.11 3.67 -2.17
N LEU A 13 -9.64 3.14 -3.27
CA LEU A 13 -10.15 1.76 -3.32
C LEU A 13 -9.04 0.72 -3.25
N THR A 14 -7.84 1.01 -3.77
CA THR A 14 -6.81 -0.01 -3.99
C THR A 14 -5.62 0.06 -3.04
N GLU A 15 -5.42 1.18 -2.32
CA GLU A 15 -4.22 1.38 -1.48
C GLU A 15 -4.11 0.36 -0.33
N PHE A 16 -5.22 0.08 0.34
CA PHE A 16 -5.20 -0.80 1.53
C PHE A 16 -5.50 -2.26 1.22
N ILE A 17 -6.15 -2.55 0.08
CA ILE A 17 -6.31 -3.91 -0.40
C ILE A 17 -5.04 -4.40 -1.12
N PRO A 18 -4.77 -5.70 -1.17
CA PRO A 18 -3.50 -6.21 -1.68
C PRO A 18 -3.46 -6.29 -3.22
N VAL A 19 -3.85 -5.21 -3.92
CA VAL A 19 -3.94 -5.19 -5.40
C VAL A 19 -2.97 -4.23 -6.09
N SER A 20 -2.20 -3.41 -5.33
CA SER A 20 -1.25 -2.41 -5.84
C SER A 20 -1.92 -1.18 -6.47
N SER A 21 -2.24 -0.19 -5.65
CA SER A 21 -2.75 1.13 -6.10
C SER A 21 -1.82 1.77 -7.13
N THR A 22 -0.52 1.77 -6.86
CA THR A 22 0.50 2.30 -7.77
C THR A 22 0.41 1.71 -9.18
N ALA A 23 0.24 0.39 -9.29
CA ALA A 23 0.09 -0.25 -10.60
C ALA A 23 -1.17 0.21 -11.33
N HIS A 24 -2.30 0.30 -10.61
CA HIS A 24 -3.56 0.76 -11.19
C HIS A 24 -3.47 2.21 -11.67
N ILE A 25 -2.89 3.10 -10.87
CA ILE A 25 -2.73 4.51 -11.23
C ILE A 25 -1.80 4.69 -12.42
N LEU A 26 -0.65 3.99 -12.42
CA LEU A 26 0.31 4.08 -13.51
C LEU A 26 -0.26 3.56 -14.83
N LEU A 27 -0.96 2.41 -14.81
CA LEU A 27 -1.60 1.86 -16.01
C LEU A 27 -2.75 2.73 -16.49
N LEU A 28 -3.65 3.14 -15.59
CA LEU A 28 -4.75 4.03 -15.97
C LEU A 28 -4.25 5.38 -16.46
N GLY A 29 -3.29 6.01 -15.78
CA GLY A 29 -2.68 7.26 -16.21
C GLY A 29 -2.08 7.13 -17.61
N HIS A 30 -1.35 6.04 -17.88
CA HIS A 30 -0.80 5.76 -19.20
C HIS A 30 -1.88 5.67 -20.29
N PHE A 31 -2.95 4.88 -20.06
CA PHE A 31 -4.02 4.72 -21.06
C PHE A 31 -4.94 5.94 -21.19
N MET A 32 -5.04 6.79 -20.17
CA MET A 32 -5.83 8.03 -20.21
C MET A 32 -5.02 9.21 -20.76
N GLY A 33 -3.71 9.06 -20.97
CA GLY A 33 -2.81 10.16 -21.33
C GLY A 33 -2.69 11.22 -20.24
N PHE A 34 -2.86 10.81 -18.97
CA PHE A 34 -2.77 11.72 -17.84
C PHE A 34 -1.32 11.83 -17.36
N GLU A 35 -0.75 13.00 -17.51
CA GLU A 35 0.61 13.31 -17.03
C GLU A 35 0.52 14.36 -15.91
N SER A 36 1.15 14.08 -14.79
CA SER A 36 1.32 15.06 -13.71
C SER A 36 2.77 15.50 -13.60
N THR A 37 3.01 16.80 -13.43
CA THR A 37 4.35 17.35 -13.29
C THR A 37 5.02 16.76 -12.04
N GLY A 38 6.12 16.02 -12.26
CA GLY A 38 6.90 15.41 -11.18
C GLY A 38 6.16 14.37 -10.34
N ARG A 39 5.02 13.85 -10.84
CA ARG A 39 4.10 12.94 -10.13
C ARG A 39 3.51 13.53 -8.84
N THR A 40 3.37 14.84 -8.80
CA THR A 40 2.84 15.56 -7.64
C THR A 40 1.41 15.13 -7.32
N PHE A 41 0.59 14.92 -8.37
CA PHE A 41 -0.80 14.49 -8.20
C PHE A 41 -0.88 13.14 -7.50
N GLU A 42 -0.16 12.11 -7.99
CA GLU A 42 -0.17 10.74 -7.46
C GLU A 42 0.28 10.71 -5.99
N VAL A 43 1.30 11.49 -5.65
CA VAL A 43 1.82 11.58 -4.29
C VAL A 43 0.80 12.24 -3.36
N LEU A 44 0.11 13.28 -3.81
CA LEU A 44 -0.87 14.00 -2.99
C LEU A 44 -2.18 13.22 -2.79
N ILE A 45 -2.66 12.48 -3.79
CA ILE A 45 -3.84 11.65 -3.60
C ILE A 45 -3.60 10.48 -2.64
N GLN A 46 -2.37 9.95 -2.57
CA GLN A 46 -1.97 8.97 -1.55
C GLN A 46 -2.13 9.50 -0.13
N LEU A 47 -1.87 10.81 0.10
CA LEU A 47 -2.12 11.41 1.41
C LEU A 47 -3.60 11.38 1.80
N GLY A 48 -4.52 11.46 0.84
CA GLY A 48 -5.95 11.27 1.07
C GLY A 48 -6.23 9.90 1.67
N ALA A 49 -5.63 8.84 1.10
CA ALA A 49 -5.75 7.48 1.63
C ALA A 49 -5.10 7.35 3.03
N VAL A 50 -3.92 7.95 3.25
CA VAL A 50 -3.28 7.97 4.59
C VAL A 50 -4.16 8.65 5.63
N LEU A 51 -4.77 9.76 5.27
CA LEU A 51 -5.68 10.49 6.18
C LEU A 51 -6.92 9.65 6.51
N ALA A 52 -7.40 8.83 5.57
CA ALA A 52 -8.52 7.92 5.81
C ALA A 52 -8.20 6.90 6.92
N ILE A 53 -7.00 6.29 6.90
CA ILE A 53 -6.63 5.35 7.95
C ILE A 53 -6.45 6.04 9.31
N LEU A 54 -5.87 7.23 9.32
CA LEU A 54 -5.78 8.06 10.52
C LEU A 54 -7.16 8.37 11.11
N THR A 55 -8.13 8.67 10.25
CA THR A 55 -9.50 8.99 10.66
C THR A 55 -10.22 7.76 11.21
N VAL A 56 -10.18 6.63 10.49
CA VAL A 56 -10.91 5.41 10.87
C VAL A 56 -10.32 4.77 12.13
N TYR A 57 -8.99 4.81 12.28
CA TYR A 57 -8.27 4.23 13.42
C TYR A 57 -7.87 5.26 14.47
N PHE A 58 -8.39 6.49 14.42
CA PHE A 58 -8.00 7.59 15.30
C PHE A 58 -8.06 7.22 16.78
N GLU A 59 -9.17 6.69 17.25
CA GLU A 59 -9.32 6.27 18.65
C GLU A 59 -8.29 5.20 19.05
N ARG A 60 -7.95 4.33 18.12
CA ARG A 60 -6.98 3.25 18.36
C ARG A 60 -5.57 3.81 18.45
N PHE A 61 -5.20 4.76 17.59
CA PHE A 61 -3.92 5.47 17.67
C PHE A 61 -3.80 6.26 18.99
N VAL A 62 -4.84 7.00 19.35
CA VAL A 62 -4.88 7.77 20.63
C VAL A 62 -4.78 6.82 21.82
N ARG A 63 -5.47 5.68 21.80
CA ARG A 63 -5.40 4.68 22.87
C ARG A 63 -4.00 4.11 23.01
N VAL A 64 -3.36 3.71 21.91
CA VAL A 64 -1.99 3.23 21.91
C VAL A 64 -1.03 4.29 22.47
N ALA A 65 -1.15 5.53 22.00
CA ALA A 65 -0.33 6.65 22.47
C ALA A 65 -0.47 6.91 23.98
N LYS A 66 -1.70 6.90 24.50
CA LYS A 66 -1.97 7.06 25.95
C LYS A 66 -1.43 5.89 26.78
N MET A 67 -1.38 4.69 26.21
CA MET A 67 -0.85 3.49 26.88
C MET A 67 0.67 3.38 26.84
N LEU A 68 1.37 4.12 25.98
CA LEU A 68 2.83 4.04 25.82
C LEU A 68 3.61 4.19 27.15
N PRO A 69 3.30 5.16 28.04
CA PRO A 69 4.05 5.31 29.29
C PRO A 69 3.91 4.12 30.25
N SER A 70 2.73 3.50 30.29
CA SER A 70 2.35 2.52 31.33
C SER A 70 2.35 1.07 30.87
N SER A 71 2.14 0.80 29.54
CA SER A 71 1.95 -0.57 29.03
C SER A 71 3.17 -1.09 28.27
N PRO A 72 3.82 -2.16 28.75
CA PRO A 72 4.87 -2.85 27.99
C PRO A 72 4.38 -3.40 26.64
N GLY A 73 3.10 -3.80 26.56
CA GLY A 73 2.47 -4.28 25.32
C GLY A 73 2.36 -3.17 24.25
N ALA A 74 1.93 -1.97 24.65
CA ALA A 74 1.87 -0.83 23.73
C ALA A 74 3.26 -0.45 23.21
N ARG A 75 4.28 -0.42 24.09
CA ARG A 75 5.67 -0.18 23.69
C ARG A 75 6.20 -1.24 22.73
N ARG A 76 5.91 -2.53 23.02
CA ARG A 76 6.29 -3.64 22.13
C ARG A 76 5.68 -3.48 20.74
N PHE A 77 4.40 -3.12 20.68
CA PHE A 77 3.69 -2.92 19.42
C PHE A 77 4.28 -1.77 18.60
N VAL A 78 4.44 -0.59 19.20
CA VAL A 78 5.00 0.58 18.49
C VAL A 78 6.43 0.30 18.02
N MET A 79 7.26 -0.32 18.88
CA MET A 79 8.60 -0.73 18.46
C MET A 79 8.56 -1.76 17.33
N GLY A 80 7.61 -2.69 17.34
CA GLY A 80 7.39 -3.63 16.24
C GLY A 80 7.07 -2.93 14.92
N VAL A 81 6.19 -1.93 14.94
CA VAL A 81 5.87 -1.12 13.75
C VAL A 81 7.10 -0.35 13.26
N VAL A 82 7.86 0.26 14.16
CA VAL A 82 9.12 0.96 13.81
C VAL A 82 10.13 0.00 13.19
N LEU A 83 10.35 -1.17 13.80
CA LEU A 83 11.26 -2.19 13.27
C LEU A 83 10.83 -2.73 11.91
N ALA A 84 9.52 -2.86 11.68
CA ALA A 84 8.99 -3.27 10.37
C ALA A 84 9.11 -2.17 9.31
N PHE A 85 9.11 -0.89 9.71
CA PHE A 85 9.33 0.24 8.82
C PHE A 85 10.79 0.37 8.35
N LEU A 86 11.76 0.13 9.24
CA LEU A 86 13.19 0.43 9.00
C LEU A 86 13.78 -0.22 7.73
N PRO A 87 13.59 -1.53 7.43
CA PRO A 87 14.16 -2.12 6.22
C PRO A 87 13.74 -1.37 4.94
N ALA A 88 12.45 -1.08 4.83
CA ALA A 88 11.91 -0.37 3.68
C ALA A 88 12.39 1.09 3.62
N ALA A 89 12.52 1.77 4.75
CA ALA A 89 13.04 3.14 4.80
C ALA A 89 14.49 3.20 4.32
N VAL A 90 15.35 2.29 4.81
CA VAL A 90 16.78 2.26 4.45
C VAL A 90 16.96 1.87 2.99
N ILE A 91 16.38 0.75 2.56
CA ILE A 91 16.54 0.25 1.19
C ILE A 91 15.88 1.22 0.18
N GLY A 92 14.70 1.74 0.50
CA GLY A 92 14.00 2.71 -0.34
C GLY A 92 14.78 4.01 -0.53
N ALA A 93 15.40 4.54 0.53
CA ALA A 93 16.23 5.74 0.43
C ALA A 93 17.50 5.49 -0.42
N LEU A 94 18.14 4.34 -0.26
CA LEU A 94 19.35 3.98 -1.01
C LEU A 94 19.05 3.67 -2.49
N ALA A 95 17.94 3.00 -2.77
CA ALA A 95 17.57 2.56 -4.12
C ALA A 95 16.60 3.53 -4.84
N HIS A 96 16.27 4.68 -4.25
CA HIS A 96 15.25 5.61 -4.76
C HIS A 96 15.42 5.96 -6.24
N GLY A 97 16.63 6.31 -6.66
CA GLY A 97 16.93 6.65 -8.06
C GLY A 97 16.61 5.50 -9.00
N PHE A 98 17.12 4.29 -8.71
CA PHE A 98 16.88 3.09 -9.52
C PHE A 98 15.39 2.71 -9.59
N ILE A 99 14.70 2.77 -8.45
CA ILE A 99 13.26 2.46 -8.39
C ILE A 99 12.49 3.42 -9.32
N LYS A 100 12.74 4.72 -9.19
CA LYS A 100 11.99 5.75 -9.92
C LYS A 100 12.31 5.76 -11.43
N SER A 101 13.58 5.64 -11.81
CA SER A 101 14.00 5.78 -13.21
C SER A 101 13.92 4.48 -14.04
N VAL A 102 13.91 3.31 -13.39
CA VAL A 102 13.92 2.03 -14.10
C VAL A 102 12.64 1.25 -13.88
N LEU A 103 12.28 1.01 -12.61
CA LEU A 103 11.16 0.12 -12.33
C LEU A 103 9.81 0.75 -12.65
N PHE A 104 9.62 2.03 -12.34
CA PHE A 104 8.35 2.74 -12.57
C PHE A 104 8.11 3.07 -14.05
N GLU A 105 9.15 3.10 -14.87
CA GLU A 105 9.06 3.39 -16.31
C GLU A 105 8.88 2.12 -17.17
N THR A 106 8.60 0.98 -16.54
CA THR A 106 8.47 -0.31 -17.23
C THR A 106 7.05 -0.89 -17.07
N PRO A 107 6.05 -0.47 -17.88
CA PRO A 107 4.66 -0.93 -17.75
C PRO A 107 4.50 -2.45 -17.85
N VAL A 108 5.30 -3.10 -18.69
CA VAL A 108 5.29 -4.58 -18.80
C VAL A 108 5.69 -5.25 -17.49
N LEU A 109 6.70 -4.72 -16.78
CA LEU A 109 7.10 -5.22 -15.46
C LEU A 109 5.94 -5.08 -14.47
N ILE A 110 5.22 -3.95 -14.49
CA ILE A 110 4.07 -3.69 -13.62
C ILE A 110 2.98 -4.75 -13.85
N CYS A 111 2.66 -5.06 -15.09
CA CYS A 111 1.67 -6.09 -15.43
C CYS A 111 2.12 -7.49 -14.98
N CYS A 112 3.39 -7.85 -15.24
CA CYS A 112 3.94 -9.13 -14.81
C CYS A 112 3.94 -9.32 -13.30
N THR A 113 4.29 -8.27 -12.54
CA THR A 113 4.29 -8.31 -11.06
C THR A 113 2.87 -8.31 -10.48
N LEU A 114 1.90 -7.67 -11.15
CA LEU A 114 0.47 -7.83 -10.81
C LEU A 114 0.05 -9.29 -10.93
N ILE A 115 0.33 -9.94 -12.07
CA ILE A 115 -0.01 -11.34 -12.31
C ILE A 115 0.68 -12.25 -11.29
N PHE A 116 1.99 -12.08 -11.11
CA PHE A 116 2.75 -12.88 -10.15
C PHE A 116 2.19 -12.78 -8.72
N GLY A 117 2.01 -11.55 -8.24
CA GLY A 117 1.45 -11.33 -6.90
C GLY A 117 -0.02 -11.78 -6.80
N GLY A 118 -0.78 -11.73 -7.90
CA GLY A 118 -2.12 -12.32 -7.98
C GLY A 118 -2.09 -13.83 -7.80
N ILE A 119 -1.18 -14.54 -8.47
CA ILE A 119 -0.98 -15.98 -8.29
C ILE A 119 -0.62 -16.30 -6.84
N VAL A 120 0.30 -15.55 -6.22
CA VAL A 120 0.64 -15.73 -4.80
C VAL A 120 -0.60 -15.62 -3.91
N LEU A 121 -1.46 -14.62 -4.13
CA LEU A 121 -2.69 -14.43 -3.34
C LEU A 121 -3.74 -15.55 -3.56
N LEU A 122 -3.77 -16.21 -4.71
CA LEU A 122 -4.66 -17.35 -4.93
C LEU A 122 -4.32 -18.56 -4.06
N PHE A 123 -3.02 -18.74 -3.76
CA PHE A 123 -2.53 -19.90 -3.03
C PHE A 123 -2.16 -19.62 -1.59
N ILE A 124 -2.03 -18.35 -1.18
CA ILE A 124 -1.51 -17.99 0.16
C ILE A 124 -2.29 -18.66 1.29
N ASP A 125 -3.62 -18.67 1.22
CA ASP A 125 -4.48 -19.29 2.25
C ASP A 125 -4.22 -20.79 2.46
N LYS A 126 -3.58 -21.47 1.47
CA LYS A 126 -3.21 -22.89 1.54
C LYS A 126 -1.76 -23.11 1.94
N LEU A 127 -0.91 -22.10 1.74
CA LEU A 127 0.55 -22.20 1.97
C LEU A 127 0.96 -21.74 3.36
N VAL A 128 0.09 -20.98 4.05
CA VAL A 128 0.42 -20.45 5.39
C VAL A 128 0.26 -21.52 6.47
N PRO A 129 1.13 -21.49 7.49
CA PRO A 129 0.98 -22.36 8.66
C PRO A 129 -0.27 -21.97 9.47
N GLU A 130 -0.69 -22.86 10.39
CA GLU A 130 -1.71 -22.55 11.38
C GLU A 130 -1.37 -21.25 12.12
N PRO A 131 -2.34 -20.33 12.31
CA PRO A 131 -2.10 -19.05 12.93
C PRO A 131 -1.63 -19.18 14.38
N ARG A 132 -0.47 -18.60 14.68
CA ARG A 132 0.10 -18.49 16.04
C ARG A 132 -0.17 -17.14 16.68
N TYR A 133 -0.40 -16.11 15.88
CA TYR A 133 -0.58 -14.72 16.30
C TYR A 133 -1.91 -14.17 15.76
N ASN A 134 -2.91 -14.10 16.64
CA ASN A 134 -4.26 -13.65 16.30
C ASN A 134 -4.50 -12.16 16.60
N ASN A 135 -3.48 -11.43 17.07
CA ASN A 135 -3.57 -10.03 17.43
C ASN A 135 -2.37 -9.25 16.88
N ALA A 136 -2.64 -8.24 16.08
CA ALA A 136 -1.62 -7.36 15.50
C ALA A 136 -0.73 -6.68 16.57
N MET A 137 -1.30 -6.34 17.71
CA MET A 137 -0.57 -5.67 18.81
C MET A 137 0.34 -6.62 19.59
N GLY A 138 0.17 -7.94 19.46
CA GLY A 138 0.91 -8.96 20.18
C GLY A 138 2.12 -9.51 19.43
N LEU A 139 2.45 -9.01 18.25
CA LEU A 139 3.51 -9.57 17.42
C LEU A 139 4.90 -9.43 18.09
N PRO A 140 5.71 -10.50 18.09
CA PRO A 140 7.11 -10.41 18.52
C PRO A 140 7.94 -9.54 17.57
N TRP A 141 8.94 -8.83 18.09
CA TRP A 141 9.82 -7.98 17.29
C TRP A 141 10.52 -8.68 16.11
N PRO A 142 11.02 -9.94 16.27
CA PRO A 142 11.60 -10.66 15.13
C PRO A 142 10.61 -10.92 14.02
N VAL A 143 9.33 -11.16 14.34
CA VAL A 143 8.25 -11.32 13.34
C VAL A 143 7.99 -9.99 12.64
N ALA A 144 7.85 -8.91 13.40
CA ALA A 144 7.64 -7.57 12.86
C ALA A 144 8.78 -7.15 11.90
N LEU A 145 10.05 -7.39 12.30
CA LEU A 145 11.20 -7.10 11.46
C LEU A 145 11.19 -7.93 10.16
N LYS A 146 10.86 -9.21 10.21
CA LYS A 146 10.72 -10.06 9.01
C LYS A 146 9.61 -9.53 8.08
N ILE A 147 8.47 -9.08 8.63
CA ILE A 147 7.42 -8.41 7.84
C ILE A 147 7.99 -7.15 7.16
N GLY A 148 8.86 -6.41 7.84
CA GLY A 148 9.56 -5.26 7.25
C GLY A 148 10.44 -5.62 6.06
N PHE A 149 11.14 -6.73 6.08
CA PHE A 149 11.88 -7.22 4.90
C PHE A 149 10.93 -7.65 3.78
N TRP A 150 9.81 -8.31 4.09
CA TRP A 150 8.78 -8.59 3.09
C TRP A 150 8.21 -7.32 2.46
N GLN A 151 8.06 -6.24 3.24
CA GLN A 151 7.64 -4.94 2.73
C GLN A 151 8.57 -4.40 1.64
N CYS A 152 9.87 -4.71 1.66
CA CYS A 152 10.81 -4.26 0.64
C CYS A 152 10.45 -4.74 -0.77
N LEU A 153 9.72 -5.85 -0.93
CA LEU A 153 9.21 -6.29 -2.22
C LEU A 153 8.25 -5.27 -2.84
N ALA A 154 7.58 -4.47 -2.02
CA ALA A 154 6.67 -3.43 -2.50
C ALA A 154 7.36 -2.29 -3.27
N MET A 155 8.68 -2.20 -3.23
CA MET A 155 9.45 -1.27 -4.05
C MET A 155 9.41 -1.62 -5.53
N ILE A 156 9.11 -2.88 -5.85
CA ILE A 156 8.85 -3.32 -7.22
C ILE A 156 7.40 -2.94 -7.56
N PRO A 157 7.17 -2.07 -8.54
CA PRO A 157 5.83 -1.65 -8.93
C PRO A 157 4.97 -2.86 -9.30
N GLY A 158 3.72 -2.85 -8.89
CA GLY A 158 2.82 -3.99 -9.08
C GLY A 158 2.82 -5.01 -7.95
N MET A 159 3.87 -5.09 -7.10
CA MET A 159 3.90 -6.06 -5.99
C MET A 159 2.90 -5.76 -4.87
N SER A 160 2.51 -4.51 -4.66
CA SER A 160 1.64 -4.04 -3.58
C SER A 160 2.31 -4.01 -2.20
N ARG A 161 2.33 -2.84 -1.55
CA ARG A 161 2.83 -2.70 -0.17
C ARG A 161 1.97 -3.52 0.81
N SER A 162 0.66 -3.34 0.77
CA SER A 162 -0.28 -4.12 1.59
C SER A 162 -0.19 -5.63 1.28
N GLY A 163 -0.10 -6.01 0.00
CA GLY A 163 0.08 -7.41 -0.40
C GLY A 163 1.35 -8.03 0.18
N SER A 164 2.49 -7.37 0.05
CA SER A 164 3.77 -7.86 0.55
C SER A 164 3.80 -8.01 2.07
N THR A 165 3.30 -7.02 2.80
CA THR A 165 3.25 -7.05 4.29
C THR A 165 2.27 -8.11 4.81
N ILE A 166 1.10 -8.25 4.18
CA ILE A 166 0.08 -9.24 4.55
C ILE A 166 0.61 -10.66 4.30
N VAL A 167 1.10 -10.93 3.09
CA VAL A 167 1.66 -12.24 2.72
C VAL A 167 2.82 -12.60 3.66
N GLY A 168 3.75 -11.65 3.88
CA GLY A 168 4.87 -11.87 4.80
C GLY A 168 4.42 -12.16 6.23
N ALA A 169 3.42 -11.45 6.73
CA ALA A 169 2.86 -11.68 8.06
C ALA A 169 2.20 -13.07 8.17
N MET A 170 1.38 -13.44 7.19
CA MET A 170 0.72 -14.76 7.17
C MET A 170 1.72 -15.90 7.10
N LEU A 171 2.78 -15.80 6.30
CA LEU A 171 3.87 -16.79 6.25
C LEU A 171 4.63 -16.91 7.58
N MET A 172 4.61 -15.85 8.41
CA MET A 172 5.18 -15.89 9.77
C MET A 172 4.18 -16.41 10.81
N GLY A 173 3.01 -16.92 10.40
CA GLY A 173 1.99 -17.46 11.28
C GLY A 173 1.08 -16.40 11.92
N VAL A 174 0.94 -15.24 11.31
CA VAL A 174 -0.05 -14.22 11.72
C VAL A 174 -1.39 -14.53 11.06
N ASP A 175 -2.48 -14.48 11.84
CA ASP A 175 -3.84 -14.61 11.31
C ASP A 175 -4.11 -13.56 10.22
N LYS A 176 -4.92 -13.91 9.22
CA LYS A 176 -5.19 -13.07 8.05
C LYS A 176 -5.78 -11.70 8.39
N ARG A 177 -6.65 -11.62 9.42
CA ARG A 177 -7.21 -10.35 9.89
C ARG A 177 -6.16 -9.53 10.63
N ALA A 178 -5.38 -10.16 11.50
CA ALA A 178 -4.29 -9.52 12.24
C ALA A 178 -3.16 -9.05 11.30
N ALA A 179 -2.88 -9.79 10.23
CA ALA A 179 -1.92 -9.42 9.18
C ALA A 179 -2.35 -8.15 8.44
N ALA A 180 -3.62 -8.07 8.02
CA ALA A 180 -4.18 -6.88 7.40
C ALA A 180 -4.15 -5.68 8.36
N GLU A 181 -4.53 -5.89 9.61
CA GLU A 181 -4.51 -4.84 10.63
C GLU A 181 -3.10 -4.32 10.90
N PHE A 182 -2.11 -5.20 11.06
CA PHE A 182 -0.70 -4.80 11.22
C PHE A 182 -0.21 -4.01 10.00
N SER A 183 -0.58 -4.44 8.78
CA SER A 183 -0.27 -3.72 7.54
C SER A 183 -0.84 -2.29 7.54
N PHE A 184 -2.03 -2.06 8.12
CA PHE A 184 -2.60 -0.73 8.26
C PHE A 184 -1.78 0.17 9.19
N PHE A 185 -1.36 -0.34 10.34
CA PHE A 185 -0.49 0.43 11.25
C PHE A 185 0.87 0.73 10.63
N LEU A 186 1.44 -0.24 9.90
CA LEU A 186 2.72 -0.08 9.21
C LEU A 186 2.62 0.88 8.01
N ALA A 187 1.44 0.99 7.39
CA ALA A 187 1.19 1.92 6.30
C ALA A 187 1.52 3.37 6.69
N LEU A 188 1.13 3.77 7.89
CA LEU A 188 1.29 5.15 8.35
C LEU A 188 2.74 5.64 8.31
N PRO A 189 3.70 5.06 9.05
CA PRO A 189 5.09 5.51 8.98
C PRO A 189 5.71 5.30 7.60
N THR A 190 5.32 4.24 6.88
CA THR A 190 5.88 3.94 5.56
C THR A 190 5.46 4.97 4.51
N MET A 191 4.18 5.29 4.42
CA MET A 191 3.66 6.25 3.44
C MET A 191 4.05 7.69 3.80
N LEU A 192 3.98 8.07 5.08
CA LEU A 192 4.45 9.39 5.52
C LEU A 192 5.96 9.56 5.30
N GLY A 193 6.75 8.52 5.55
CA GLY A 193 8.19 8.53 5.29
C GLY A 193 8.51 8.66 3.80
N ALA A 194 7.86 7.87 2.96
CA ALA A 194 8.00 7.92 1.51
C ALA A 194 7.57 9.29 0.96
N PHE A 195 6.41 9.79 1.37
CA PHE A 195 5.90 11.11 1.01
C PHE A 195 6.88 12.23 1.40
N THR A 196 7.32 12.24 2.65
CA THR A 196 8.25 13.30 3.14
C THR A 196 9.56 13.26 2.37
N TYR A 197 10.07 12.07 2.08
CA TYR A 197 11.30 11.90 1.31
C TYR A 197 11.14 12.36 -0.14
N ASP A 198 10.06 11.97 -0.81
CA ASP A 198 9.78 12.35 -2.20
C ASP A 198 9.54 13.88 -2.32
N LEU A 199 8.77 14.45 -1.40
CA LEU A 199 8.54 15.90 -1.30
C LEU A 199 9.86 16.67 -1.13
N TYR A 200 10.73 16.19 -0.25
CA TYR A 200 12.05 16.81 -0.05
C TYR A 200 12.91 16.76 -1.32
N LYS A 201 12.94 15.61 -2.00
CA LYS A 201 13.74 15.42 -3.21
C LYS A 201 13.21 16.21 -4.41
N ASN A 202 11.91 16.32 -4.56
CA ASN A 202 11.25 16.93 -5.72
C ASN A 202 10.71 18.36 -5.42
N ARG A 203 11.08 18.98 -4.30
CA ARG A 203 10.57 20.29 -3.86
C ARG A 203 10.66 21.41 -4.90
N ALA A 204 11.65 21.34 -5.80
CA ALA A 204 11.84 22.33 -6.86
C ALA A 204 10.95 22.10 -8.10
N ALA A 205 10.39 20.90 -8.24
CA ALA A 205 9.54 20.52 -9.37
C ALA A 205 8.03 20.53 -9.00
N LEU A 206 7.69 20.89 -7.76
CA LEU A 206 6.30 20.98 -7.34
C LEU A 206 5.62 22.15 -8.02
N SER A 207 4.57 21.89 -8.78
CA SER A 207 3.64 22.88 -9.30
C SER A 207 2.26 22.65 -8.67
N PHE A 208 1.63 23.75 -8.26
CA PHE A 208 0.24 23.77 -7.78
C PHE A 208 -0.72 24.33 -8.83
N ASP A 209 -0.28 24.40 -10.08
CA ASP A 209 -1.12 24.95 -11.18
C ASP A 209 -2.40 24.14 -11.34
N ASP A 210 -2.38 22.84 -11.03
CA ASP A 210 -3.52 21.92 -11.04
C ASP A 210 -4.18 21.72 -9.66
N GLY A 211 -4.13 22.73 -8.79
CA GLY A 211 -4.62 22.62 -7.41
C GLY A 211 -6.04 22.07 -7.26
N LEU A 212 -6.94 22.44 -8.18
CA LEU A 212 -8.32 21.92 -8.20
C LEU A 212 -8.37 20.40 -8.49
N LEU A 213 -7.54 19.92 -9.44
CA LEU A 213 -7.46 18.49 -9.78
C LEU A 213 -6.93 17.68 -8.57
N ILE A 214 -5.93 18.23 -7.90
CA ILE A 214 -5.35 17.63 -6.70
C ILE A 214 -6.40 17.52 -5.58
N VAL A 215 -7.17 18.59 -5.33
CA VAL A 215 -8.23 18.58 -4.31
C VAL A 215 -9.31 17.54 -4.64
N ILE A 216 -9.76 17.46 -5.90
CA ILE A 216 -10.75 16.47 -6.33
C ILE A 216 -10.22 15.05 -6.12
N GLY A 217 -9.02 14.76 -6.59
CA GLY A 217 -8.39 13.45 -6.44
C GLY A 217 -8.16 13.07 -4.98
N PHE A 218 -7.68 14.00 -4.16
CA PHE A 218 -7.45 13.82 -2.72
C PHE A 218 -8.75 13.48 -1.97
N VAL A 219 -9.82 14.25 -2.18
CA VAL A 219 -11.11 14.01 -1.53
C VAL A 219 -11.71 12.68 -1.98
N ALA A 220 -11.62 12.37 -3.28
CA ALA A 220 -12.08 11.08 -3.81
C ALA A 220 -11.30 9.91 -3.18
N ALA A 221 -9.97 10.00 -3.11
CA ALA A 221 -9.12 9.00 -2.48
C ALA A 221 -9.44 8.83 -0.99
N PHE A 222 -9.61 9.92 -0.27
CA PHE A 222 -9.99 9.89 1.14
C PHE A 222 -11.32 9.17 1.36
N CYS A 223 -12.39 9.56 0.64
CA CYS A 223 -13.72 8.97 0.80
C CYS A 223 -13.73 7.48 0.45
N ALA A 224 -13.10 7.10 -0.67
CA ALA A 224 -13.00 5.72 -1.10
C ALA A 224 -12.19 4.87 -0.09
N ALA A 225 -11.06 5.38 0.38
CA ALA A 225 -10.24 4.71 1.39
C ALA A 225 -10.95 4.51 2.72
N VAL A 226 -11.76 5.49 3.19
CA VAL A 226 -12.57 5.34 4.41
C VAL A 226 -13.52 4.16 4.30
N MET A 227 -14.19 3.98 3.14
CA MET A 227 -15.10 2.85 2.93
C MET A 227 -14.34 1.52 2.96
N VAL A 228 -13.21 1.45 2.26
CA VAL A 228 -12.38 0.23 2.20
C VAL A 228 -11.83 -0.13 3.58
N VAL A 229 -11.21 0.80 4.29
CA VAL A 229 -10.58 0.54 5.60
C VAL A 229 -11.60 0.06 6.63
N ARG A 230 -12.85 0.55 6.58
CA ARG A 230 -13.92 0.10 7.46
C ARG A 230 -14.39 -1.33 7.21
N SER A 231 -14.38 -1.77 5.94
CA SER A 231 -14.98 -3.05 5.53
C SER A 231 -13.97 -4.17 5.33
N LEU A 232 -12.69 -3.83 5.03
CA LEU A 232 -11.70 -4.79 4.57
C LEU A 232 -11.42 -5.91 5.58
N LEU A 233 -11.27 -5.60 6.87
CA LEU A 233 -10.96 -6.63 7.88
C LEU A 233 -12.06 -7.69 7.99
N ASP A 234 -13.31 -7.29 7.89
CA ASP A 234 -14.44 -8.22 7.92
C ASP A 234 -14.54 -8.99 6.61
N PHE A 235 -14.27 -8.34 5.48
CA PHE A 235 -14.23 -9.00 4.18
C PHE A 235 -13.16 -10.11 4.13
N VAL A 236 -11.91 -9.81 4.49
CA VAL A 236 -10.82 -10.81 4.43
C VAL A 236 -11.02 -11.95 5.44
N SER A 237 -11.66 -11.68 6.58
CA SER A 237 -11.99 -12.72 7.56
C SER A 237 -12.95 -13.75 6.98
N ARG A 238 -13.89 -13.33 6.14
CA ARG A 238 -14.92 -14.20 5.54
C ARG A 238 -14.49 -14.85 4.23
N HIS A 239 -13.83 -14.09 3.34
CA HIS A 239 -13.56 -14.49 1.96
C HIS A 239 -12.08 -14.80 1.67
N GLY A 240 -11.15 -14.47 2.59
CA GLY A 240 -9.70 -14.59 2.36
C GLY A 240 -9.20 -13.61 1.31
N TYR A 241 -8.04 -13.95 0.71
CA TYR A 241 -7.34 -13.08 -0.23
C TYR A 241 -7.51 -13.46 -1.70
N LYS A 242 -8.15 -14.58 -2.02
CA LYS A 242 -8.36 -15.05 -3.40
C LYS A 242 -9.05 -14.05 -4.34
N PRO A 243 -10.11 -13.32 -3.91
CA PRO A 243 -10.76 -12.34 -4.78
C PRO A 243 -9.78 -11.28 -5.32
N PHE A 244 -8.87 -10.83 -4.48
CA PHE A 244 -7.82 -9.86 -4.87
C PHE A 244 -6.78 -10.49 -5.82
N GLY A 245 -6.50 -11.78 -5.67
CA GLY A 245 -5.63 -12.53 -6.57
C GLY A 245 -6.19 -12.54 -8.00
N TRP A 246 -7.47 -12.88 -8.16
CA TRP A 246 -8.14 -12.86 -9.45
C TRP A 246 -8.18 -11.47 -10.07
N TRP A 247 -8.49 -10.45 -9.27
CA TRP A 247 -8.49 -9.07 -9.72
C TRP A 247 -7.12 -8.66 -10.29
N ARG A 248 -6.04 -8.93 -9.56
CA ARG A 248 -4.66 -8.60 -10.00
C ARG A 248 -4.30 -9.28 -11.32
N ILE A 249 -4.64 -10.57 -11.46
CA ILE A 249 -4.38 -11.32 -12.69
C ILE A 249 -5.17 -10.71 -13.87
N ALA A 250 -6.45 -10.42 -13.65
CA ALA A 250 -7.29 -9.81 -14.68
C ALA A 250 -6.74 -8.45 -15.14
N VAL A 251 -6.40 -7.56 -14.20
CA VAL A 251 -5.83 -6.24 -14.50
C VAL A 251 -4.46 -6.36 -15.18
N GLY A 252 -3.60 -7.27 -14.71
CA GLY A 252 -2.28 -7.49 -15.29
C GLY A 252 -2.36 -8.00 -16.75
N ILE A 253 -3.27 -8.95 -17.03
CA ILE A 253 -3.51 -9.45 -18.39
C ILE A 253 -4.11 -8.35 -19.28
N ALA A 254 -5.12 -7.63 -18.78
CA ALA A 254 -5.73 -6.51 -19.52
C ALA A 254 -4.70 -5.43 -19.84
N GLY A 255 -3.80 -5.12 -18.89
CA GLY A 255 -2.70 -4.19 -19.10
C GLY A 255 -1.73 -4.65 -20.19
N LEU A 256 -1.32 -5.94 -20.19
CA LEU A 256 -0.46 -6.49 -21.25
C LEU A 256 -1.12 -6.42 -22.63
N ILE A 257 -2.41 -6.78 -22.71
CA ILE A 257 -3.17 -6.69 -23.96
C ILE A 257 -3.25 -5.23 -24.43
N GLY A 258 -3.58 -4.30 -23.52
CA GLY A 258 -3.65 -2.87 -23.83
C GLY A 258 -2.33 -2.32 -24.35
N LEU A 259 -1.21 -2.65 -23.70
CA LEU A 259 0.14 -2.25 -24.15
C LEU A 259 0.50 -2.83 -25.52
N ALA A 260 0.07 -4.06 -25.82
CA ALA A 260 0.31 -4.67 -27.14
C ALA A 260 -0.55 -4.07 -28.27
N LEU A 261 -1.67 -3.43 -27.93
CA LEU A 261 -2.57 -2.79 -28.94
C LEU A 261 -2.23 -1.32 -29.19
N VAL A 262 -1.66 -0.63 -28.21
CA VAL A 262 -1.36 0.81 -28.27
C VAL A 262 0.11 1.08 -28.61
N GLY A 263 1.02 0.16 -28.27
CA GLY A 263 2.45 0.21 -28.59
C GLY A 263 2.78 -0.42 -29.89
#